data_57a3ea997bfd3a1b74cd28085a217c5b
#
_entry.id   57a3ea997bfd3a1b74cd28085a217c5b
#
_cell.length_a   1.000
_cell.length_b   1.000
_cell.length_c   1.000
_cell.angle_alpha   90.00
_cell.angle_beta   90.00
_cell.angle_gamma   90.00
#
_symmetry.space_group_name_H-M   'P 1'
#
loop_
_entity.id
_entity.type
_entity.pdbx_description
1 polymer ?
#
loop_
_entity_poly.entity_id
_entity_poly.type
_entity_poly.pdbx_seq_one_letter_code
_entity_poly.pdbx_strand_id
1 'polypeptide(L)'
;MVLRSGGGRVVIRPVIEADFEQWLPLWKGYNAFYGRRGKTALAKEITLTTWRRFFDPYEPVHALVAERGADLVGLAHYLFHRNTLMPAGTCYLQDLFTSEAARGKGVGRRLIQLVYKQAKSAGATRVYWHTHETNAVAMALYDKVADRTGFVVYRQDL
;
A
#
# COMPACT_ATOMS: atom_id res chain seq x y z
N MET A 1 -29.91 -15.01 -13.63
CA MET A 1 -28.49 -14.74 -13.39
C MET A 1 -28.22 -13.27 -13.70
N VAL A 2 -28.24 -12.42 -12.68
CA VAL A 2 -28.07 -10.98 -12.84
C VAL A 2 -26.58 -10.69 -12.78
N LEU A 3 -25.97 -10.39 -13.91
CA LEU A 3 -24.63 -9.83 -14.00
C LEU A 3 -24.66 -8.42 -13.40
N ARG A 4 -24.23 -8.29 -12.15
CA ARG A 4 -23.97 -6.98 -11.54
C ARG A 4 -22.74 -6.40 -12.20
N SER A 5 -22.93 -5.50 -13.15
CA SER A 5 -21.88 -4.64 -13.70
C SER A 5 -21.37 -3.74 -12.56
N GLY A 6 -20.18 -4.06 -12.01
CA GLY A 6 -19.57 -3.35 -10.91
C GLY A 6 -19.02 -1.96 -11.27
N GLY A 7 -19.92 -1.01 -11.59
CA GLY A 7 -19.59 0.40 -11.84
C GLY A 7 -19.62 1.29 -10.61
N GLY A 8 -19.42 0.76 -9.40
CA GLY A 8 -19.44 1.52 -8.17
C GLY A 8 -18.27 2.51 -8.06
N ARG A 9 -18.55 3.71 -7.48
CA ARG A 9 -17.52 4.70 -7.11
C ARG A 9 -16.52 4.05 -6.15
N VAL A 10 -15.23 4.20 -6.42
CA VAL A 10 -14.19 3.75 -5.48
C VAL A 10 -14.07 4.77 -4.34
N VAL A 11 -14.01 4.30 -3.11
CA VAL A 11 -13.71 5.10 -1.90
C VAL A 11 -12.39 4.61 -1.33
N ILE A 12 -11.50 5.54 -0.97
CA ILE A 12 -10.26 5.21 -0.26
C ILE A 12 -10.45 5.64 1.19
N ARG A 13 -10.17 4.73 2.11
CA ARG A 13 -10.34 4.96 3.55
C ARG A 13 -9.30 4.20 4.39
N PRO A 14 -9.07 4.60 5.64
CA PRO A 14 -8.35 3.75 6.58
C PRO A 14 -9.00 2.37 6.72
N VAL A 15 -8.16 1.38 6.97
CA VAL A 15 -8.61 0.01 7.28
C VAL A 15 -9.32 -0.03 8.64
N ILE A 16 -10.29 -0.92 8.78
CA ILE A 16 -10.95 -1.24 10.05
C ILE A 16 -10.83 -2.73 10.35
N GLU A 17 -11.00 -3.15 11.60
CA GLU A 17 -10.82 -4.55 11.99
C GLU A 17 -11.72 -5.53 11.22
N ALA A 18 -12.93 -5.09 10.84
CA ALA A 18 -13.86 -5.88 10.03
C ALA A 18 -13.38 -6.14 8.59
N ASP A 19 -12.36 -5.45 8.12
CA ASP A 19 -11.83 -5.62 6.75
C ASP A 19 -10.92 -6.85 6.59
N PHE A 20 -10.54 -7.54 7.66
CA PHE A 20 -9.51 -8.58 7.63
C PHE A 20 -9.74 -9.62 6.53
N GLU A 21 -10.94 -10.16 6.44
CA GLU A 21 -11.28 -11.22 5.48
C GLU A 21 -11.15 -10.78 4.01
N GLN A 22 -11.38 -9.49 3.74
CA GLN A 22 -11.23 -8.92 2.39
C GLN A 22 -9.82 -8.36 2.13
N TRP A 23 -9.14 -7.87 3.16
CA TRP A 23 -7.75 -7.42 3.08
C TRP A 23 -6.79 -8.58 2.82
N LEU A 24 -7.01 -9.74 3.46
CA LEU A 24 -6.12 -10.89 3.38
C LEU A 24 -5.87 -11.38 1.94
N PRO A 25 -6.88 -11.54 1.05
CA PRO A 25 -6.64 -11.87 -0.34
C PRO A 25 -5.81 -10.83 -1.09
N LEU A 26 -6.01 -9.54 -0.83
CA LEU A 26 -5.22 -8.46 -1.43
C LEU A 26 -3.77 -8.52 -0.95
N TRP A 27 -3.55 -8.75 0.33
CA TRP A 27 -2.22 -8.94 0.92
C TRP A 27 -1.49 -10.16 0.33
N LYS A 28 -2.18 -11.27 0.18
CA LYS A 28 -1.65 -12.46 -0.51
C LYS A 28 -1.32 -12.18 -1.98
N GLY A 29 -2.17 -11.44 -2.68
CA GLY A 29 -1.95 -11.03 -4.06
C GLY A 29 -0.71 -10.14 -4.23
N TYR A 30 -0.55 -9.15 -3.35
CA TYR A 30 0.66 -8.32 -3.28
C TYR A 30 1.92 -9.18 -3.09
N ASN A 31 1.90 -10.08 -2.11
CA ASN A 31 3.03 -10.94 -1.82
C ASN A 31 3.34 -11.91 -2.97
N ALA A 32 2.32 -12.46 -3.62
CA ALA A 32 2.49 -13.33 -4.78
C ALA A 32 3.14 -12.62 -5.97
N PHE A 33 2.84 -11.34 -6.17
CA PHE A 33 3.48 -10.51 -7.20
C PHE A 33 5.01 -10.44 -7.00
N TYR A 34 5.47 -10.43 -5.75
CA TYR A 34 6.90 -10.44 -5.40
C TYR A 34 7.46 -11.86 -5.16
N GLY A 35 6.79 -12.90 -5.64
CA GLY A 35 7.28 -14.29 -5.56
C GLY A 35 7.05 -14.98 -4.22
N ARG A 36 6.40 -14.33 -3.26
CA ARG A 36 6.06 -14.91 -1.94
C ARG A 36 4.74 -15.66 -2.01
N ARG A 37 4.76 -16.87 -2.54
CA ARG A 37 3.59 -17.75 -2.74
C ARG A 37 3.97 -19.22 -2.61
N GLY A 38 3.00 -20.09 -2.34
CA GLY A 38 3.24 -21.53 -2.17
C GLY A 38 4.28 -21.77 -1.09
N LYS A 39 5.38 -22.43 -1.42
CA LYS A 39 6.47 -22.74 -0.48
C LYS A 39 7.23 -21.51 0.04
N THR A 40 7.17 -20.39 -0.67
CA THR A 40 7.80 -19.12 -0.30
C THR A 40 6.82 -18.11 0.29
N ALA A 41 5.56 -18.50 0.54
CA ALA A 41 4.57 -17.65 1.16
C ALA A 41 5.03 -17.17 2.55
N LEU A 42 4.59 -15.98 2.93
CA LEU A 42 4.85 -15.47 4.27
C LEU A 42 4.23 -16.40 5.33
N ALA A 43 4.97 -16.60 6.42
CA ALA A 43 4.44 -17.28 7.59
C ALA A 43 3.18 -16.56 8.10
N LYS A 44 2.20 -17.33 8.56
CA LYS A 44 0.91 -16.80 9.08
C LYS A 44 1.13 -15.75 10.17
N GLU A 45 2.12 -15.97 11.02
CA GLU A 45 2.48 -15.05 12.10
C GLU A 45 2.84 -13.64 11.58
N ILE A 46 3.60 -13.55 10.48
CA ILE A 46 3.98 -12.26 9.86
C ILE A 46 2.72 -11.50 9.44
N THR A 47 1.79 -12.18 8.76
CA THR A 47 0.53 -11.59 8.31
C THR A 47 -0.32 -11.09 9.49
N LEU A 48 -0.47 -11.89 10.54
CA LEU A 48 -1.24 -11.53 11.73
C LEU A 48 -0.57 -10.40 12.52
N THR A 49 0.75 -10.38 12.61
CA THR A 49 1.50 -9.31 13.27
C THR A 49 1.36 -8.00 12.47
N THR A 50 1.49 -8.05 11.16
CA THR A 50 1.27 -6.89 10.28
C THR A 50 -0.14 -6.33 10.47
N TRP A 51 -1.15 -7.18 10.45
CA TRP A 51 -2.54 -6.77 10.66
C TRP A 51 -2.75 -6.06 12.00
N ARG A 52 -2.26 -6.65 13.10
CA ARG A 52 -2.41 -6.06 14.44
C ARG A 52 -1.75 -4.70 14.59
N ARG A 53 -0.61 -4.49 13.91
CA ARG A 53 0.12 -3.21 13.93
C ARG A 53 -0.70 -2.04 13.40
N PHE A 54 -1.61 -2.25 12.46
CA PHE A 54 -2.45 -1.18 11.92
C PHE A 54 -3.38 -0.56 12.96
N PHE A 55 -3.67 -1.26 14.05
CA PHE A 55 -4.58 -0.85 15.11
C PHE A 55 -3.87 -0.54 16.43
N ASP A 56 -2.56 -0.72 16.48
CA ASP A 56 -1.75 -0.38 17.65
C ASP A 56 -1.30 1.09 17.56
N PRO A 57 -1.72 1.97 18.51
CA PRO A 57 -1.37 3.38 18.47
C PRO A 57 0.13 3.66 18.70
N TYR A 58 0.88 2.68 19.20
CA TYR A 58 2.34 2.79 19.41
C TYR A 58 3.14 2.35 18.19
N GLU A 59 2.51 1.74 17.20
CA GLU A 59 3.16 1.33 15.96
C GLU A 59 3.03 2.45 14.89
N PRO A 60 4.11 2.84 14.23
CA PRO A 60 4.06 3.89 13.20
C PRO A 60 3.59 3.36 11.84
N VAL A 61 2.80 2.28 11.82
CA VAL A 61 2.37 1.55 10.62
C VAL A 61 0.88 1.73 10.41
N HIS A 62 0.50 2.10 9.19
CA HIS A 62 -0.87 2.43 8.82
C HIS A 62 -1.28 1.72 7.54
N ALA A 63 -2.58 1.51 7.37
CA ALA A 63 -3.15 0.91 6.17
C ALA A 63 -4.34 1.69 5.64
N LEU A 64 -4.40 1.81 4.31
CA LEU A 64 -5.56 2.27 3.57
C LEU A 64 -6.08 1.14 2.71
N VAL A 65 -7.38 1.15 2.47
CA VAL A 65 -8.04 0.25 1.53
C VAL A 65 -8.84 1.04 0.50
N ALA A 66 -8.94 0.48 -0.70
CA ALA A 66 -9.81 0.96 -1.75
C ALA A 66 -11.05 0.07 -1.79
N GLU A 67 -12.20 0.67 -1.52
CA GLU A 67 -13.51 0.01 -1.50
C GLU A 67 -14.31 0.39 -2.75
N ARG A 68 -14.88 -0.59 -3.42
CA ARG A 68 -15.78 -0.42 -4.55
C ARG A 68 -17.06 -1.23 -4.34
N GLY A 69 -18.14 -0.54 -4.02
CA GLY A 69 -19.37 -1.21 -3.57
C GLY A 69 -19.15 -1.87 -2.23
N ALA A 70 -19.28 -3.20 -2.16
CA ALA A 70 -19.03 -3.99 -0.95
C ALA A 70 -17.65 -4.66 -0.94
N ASP A 71 -16.84 -4.47 -1.98
CA ASP A 71 -15.59 -5.20 -2.17
C ASP A 71 -14.36 -4.31 -1.97
N LEU A 72 -13.35 -4.82 -1.27
CA LEU A 72 -12.03 -4.21 -1.25
C LEU A 72 -11.27 -4.59 -2.52
N VAL A 73 -10.74 -3.59 -3.21
CA VAL A 73 -10.08 -3.76 -4.53
C VAL A 73 -8.62 -3.27 -4.54
N GLY A 74 -8.12 -2.75 -3.44
CA GLY A 74 -6.74 -2.30 -3.33
C GLY A 74 -6.36 -2.01 -1.89
N LEU A 75 -5.06 -1.95 -1.64
CA LEU A 75 -4.46 -1.58 -0.36
C LEU A 75 -3.23 -0.70 -0.53
N ALA A 76 -2.93 0.07 0.50
CA ALA A 76 -1.65 0.74 0.69
C ALA A 76 -1.25 0.63 2.16
N HIS A 77 0.00 0.24 2.42
CA HIS A 77 0.59 0.27 3.75
C HIS A 77 1.69 1.31 3.76
N TYR A 78 1.69 2.15 4.78
CA TYR A 78 2.69 3.20 4.93
C TYR A 78 3.09 3.34 6.38
N LEU A 79 4.29 3.85 6.60
CA LEU A 79 4.83 4.04 7.94
C LEU A 79 5.61 5.35 8.02
N PHE A 80 5.79 5.84 9.24
CA PHE A 80 6.58 7.02 9.52
C PHE A 80 7.90 6.63 10.19
N HIS A 81 8.96 7.31 9.82
CA HIS A 81 10.26 7.22 10.49
C HIS A 81 10.91 8.59 10.66
N ARG A 82 11.86 8.69 11.58
CA ARG A 82 12.63 9.91 11.80
C ARG A 82 13.59 10.15 10.63
N ASN A 83 13.89 11.42 10.43
CA ASN A 83 14.86 11.88 9.44
C ASN A 83 15.81 12.86 10.15
N THR A 84 17.13 12.65 10.02
CA THR A 84 18.12 13.48 10.68
C THR A 84 18.31 14.85 10.04
N LEU A 85 17.80 15.04 8.82
CA LEU A 85 17.92 16.29 8.06
C LEU A 85 16.72 17.23 8.25
N MET A 86 15.69 16.79 8.99
CA MET A 86 14.48 17.58 9.22
C MET A 86 13.84 17.21 10.56
N PRO A 87 13.17 18.18 11.23
CA PRO A 87 12.48 17.91 12.50
C PRO A 87 11.27 16.98 12.31
N ALA A 88 10.58 17.09 11.18
CA ALA A 88 9.41 16.27 10.86
C ALA A 88 9.83 14.85 10.44
N GLY A 89 8.91 13.90 10.63
CA GLY A 89 9.08 12.55 10.12
C GLY A 89 8.98 12.45 8.60
N THR A 90 9.41 11.33 8.08
CA THR A 90 9.27 10.95 6.67
C THR A 90 8.27 9.80 6.56
N CYS A 91 7.42 9.83 5.54
CA CYS A 91 6.49 8.75 5.25
C CYS A 91 7.10 7.81 4.22
N TYR A 92 7.12 6.51 4.54
CA TYR A 92 7.49 5.45 3.61
C TYR A 92 6.23 4.69 3.18
N LEU A 93 5.89 4.76 1.90
CA LEU A 93 4.84 3.95 1.28
C LEU A 93 5.45 2.58 0.97
N GLN A 94 5.22 1.61 1.84
CA GLN A 94 5.88 0.32 1.77
C GLN A 94 5.23 -0.61 0.76
N ASP A 95 3.90 -0.72 0.80
CA ASP A 95 3.15 -1.66 -0.03
C ASP A 95 2.03 -0.91 -0.76
N LEU A 96 1.87 -1.18 -2.05
CA LEU A 96 0.78 -0.68 -2.88
C LEU A 96 0.30 -1.78 -3.80
N PHE A 97 -0.97 -2.12 -3.74
CA PHE A 97 -1.56 -3.16 -4.54
C PHE A 97 -2.98 -2.83 -4.99
N THR A 98 -3.30 -3.16 -6.23
CA THR A 98 -4.65 -3.12 -6.79
C THR A 98 -4.97 -4.47 -7.40
N SER A 99 -6.13 -5.02 -7.07
CA SER A 99 -6.61 -6.27 -7.65
C SER A 99 -6.67 -6.16 -9.17
N GLU A 100 -6.43 -7.26 -9.87
CA GLU A 100 -6.34 -7.28 -11.33
C GLU A 100 -7.59 -6.68 -12.00
N ALA A 101 -8.78 -7.03 -11.52
CA ALA A 101 -10.05 -6.52 -12.02
C ALA A 101 -10.26 -5.00 -11.83
N ALA A 102 -9.46 -4.37 -10.96
CA ALA A 102 -9.54 -2.94 -10.65
C ALA A 102 -8.36 -2.13 -11.22
N ARG A 103 -7.39 -2.76 -11.87
CA ARG A 103 -6.24 -2.09 -12.50
C ARG A 103 -6.68 -1.22 -13.67
N GLY A 104 -5.84 -0.22 -13.99
CA GLY A 104 -6.10 0.72 -15.09
C GLY A 104 -7.25 1.70 -14.86
N LYS A 105 -7.85 1.73 -13.66
CA LYS A 105 -9.00 2.57 -13.29
C LYS A 105 -8.65 3.66 -12.26
N GLY A 106 -7.36 3.95 -12.10
CA GLY A 106 -6.87 5.02 -11.24
C GLY A 106 -6.87 4.71 -9.73
N VAL A 107 -7.14 3.47 -9.31
CA VAL A 107 -7.18 3.08 -7.90
C VAL A 107 -5.83 3.31 -7.20
N GLY A 108 -4.73 2.86 -7.81
CA GLY A 108 -3.39 3.06 -7.26
C GLY A 108 -3.03 4.53 -7.08
N ARG A 109 -3.35 5.38 -8.07
CA ARG A 109 -3.17 6.84 -7.97
C ARG A 109 -3.92 7.42 -6.78
N ARG A 110 -5.17 7.03 -6.58
CA ARG A 110 -6.01 7.54 -5.48
C ARG A 110 -5.51 7.08 -4.12
N LEU A 111 -5.01 5.85 -4.02
CA LEU A 111 -4.33 5.36 -2.81
C LEU A 111 -3.12 6.23 -2.49
N ILE A 112 -2.22 6.48 -3.45
CA ILE A 112 -1.04 7.35 -3.28
C ILE A 112 -1.46 8.76 -2.84
N GLN A 113 -2.47 9.34 -3.48
CA GLN A 113 -2.97 10.69 -3.14
C GLN A 113 -3.49 10.78 -1.69
N LEU A 114 -4.17 9.73 -1.20
CA LEU A 114 -4.61 9.73 0.20
C LEU A 114 -3.42 9.52 1.16
N VAL A 115 -2.42 8.72 0.79
CA VAL A 115 -1.16 8.63 1.57
C VAL A 115 -0.50 10.00 1.67
N TYR A 116 -0.42 10.78 0.59
CA TYR A 116 0.10 12.16 0.62
C TYR A 116 -0.67 13.04 1.59
N LYS A 117 -1.99 12.96 1.56
CA LYS A 117 -2.85 13.74 2.47
C LYS A 117 -2.63 13.35 3.93
N GLN A 118 -2.58 12.05 4.22
CA GLN A 118 -2.32 11.53 5.57
C GLN A 118 -0.93 11.92 6.07
N ALA A 119 0.09 11.78 5.23
CA ALA A 119 1.46 12.17 5.55
C ALA A 119 1.56 13.67 5.88
N LYS A 120 0.96 14.52 5.04
CA LYS A 120 0.90 15.97 5.28
C LYS A 120 0.18 16.30 6.59
N SER A 121 -0.95 15.65 6.88
CA SER A 121 -1.69 15.85 8.13
C SER A 121 -0.90 15.42 9.37
N ALA A 122 -0.02 14.42 9.24
CA ALA A 122 0.90 13.98 10.28
C ALA A 122 2.17 14.85 10.39
N GLY A 123 2.29 15.92 9.60
CA GLY A 123 3.44 16.82 9.60
C GLY A 123 4.65 16.33 8.78
N ALA A 124 4.54 15.20 8.08
CA ALA A 124 5.61 14.74 7.21
C ALA A 124 5.77 15.65 5.98
N THR A 125 7.02 15.89 5.58
CA THR A 125 7.35 16.74 4.43
C THR A 125 7.74 15.94 3.19
N ARG A 126 7.80 14.62 3.32
CA ARG A 126 8.20 13.70 2.25
C ARG A 126 7.44 12.39 2.33
N VAL A 127 7.02 11.89 1.17
CA VAL A 127 6.60 10.51 0.95
C VAL A 127 7.51 9.90 -0.10
N TYR A 128 8.01 8.70 0.14
CA TYR A 128 8.86 7.99 -0.81
C TYR A 128 8.53 6.50 -0.81
N TRP A 129 8.93 5.80 -1.86
CA TRP A 129 8.78 4.34 -1.98
C TRP A 129 9.87 3.77 -2.87
N HIS A 130 9.97 2.45 -2.83
CA HIS A 130 10.83 1.69 -3.72
C HIS A 130 9.98 0.87 -4.68
N THR A 131 10.47 0.67 -5.88
CA THR A 131 9.91 -0.26 -6.85
C THR A 131 11.04 -0.97 -7.56
N HIS A 132 10.79 -2.17 -8.05
CA HIS A 132 11.78 -2.85 -8.89
C HIS A 132 11.88 -2.14 -10.24
N GLU A 133 13.11 -2.00 -10.76
CA GLU A 133 13.38 -1.31 -12.02
C GLU A 133 12.66 -1.93 -13.23
N THR A 134 12.28 -3.20 -13.14
CA THR A 134 11.52 -3.91 -14.18
C THR A 134 10.01 -3.72 -14.09
N ASN A 135 9.50 -3.03 -13.05
CA ASN A 135 8.06 -2.80 -12.84
C ASN A 135 7.58 -1.61 -13.68
N ALA A 136 7.67 -1.73 -15.01
CA ALA A 136 7.38 -0.65 -15.95
C ALA A 136 5.93 -0.13 -15.83
N VAL A 137 4.96 -1.00 -15.57
CA VAL A 137 3.54 -0.63 -15.44
C VAL A 137 3.33 0.30 -14.24
N ALA A 138 3.88 -0.05 -13.07
CA ALA A 138 3.79 0.80 -11.88
C ALA A 138 4.60 2.09 -12.05
N MET A 139 5.79 2.02 -12.65
CA MET A 139 6.64 3.18 -12.89
C MET A 139 5.98 4.20 -13.81
N ALA A 140 5.17 3.78 -14.78
CA ALA A 140 4.39 4.70 -15.62
C ALA A 140 3.37 5.53 -14.81
N LEU A 141 2.84 4.99 -13.71
CA LEU A 141 2.04 5.76 -12.75
C LEU A 141 2.93 6.65 -11.89
N TYR A 142 4.02 6.11 -11.35
CA TYR A 142 4.90 6.81 -10.41
C TYR A 142 5.53 8.05 -11.02
N ASP A 143 5.97 7.99 -12.28
CA ASP A 143 6.53 9.12 -13.04
C ASP A 143 5.52 10.29 -13.22
N LYS A 144 4.22 10.04 -12.99
CA LYS A 144 3.16 11.07 -13.04
C LYS A 144 2.80 11.68 -11.68
N VAL A 145 3.26 11.09 -10.59
CA VAL A 145 2.86 11.47 -9.23
C VAL A 145 4.04 11.76 -8.31
N ALA A 146 5.26 11.45 -8.73
CA ALA A 146 6.50 11.68 -7.98
C ALA A 146 7.70 11.80 -8.91
N ASP A 147 8.86 12.15 -8.35
CA ASP A 147 10.13 12.27 -9.05
C ASP A 147 11.07 11.11 -8.70
N ARG A 148 11.84 10.63 -9.67
CA ARG A 148 12.94 9.70 -9.40
C ARG A 148 14.10 10.45 -8.78
N THR A 149 14.56 9.98 -7.64
CA THR A 149 15.60 10.67 -6.87
C THR A 149 17.03 10.33 -7.30
N GLY A 150 17.20 9.24 -8.06
CA GLY A 150 18.53 8.71 -8.43
C GLY A 150 19.22 7.89 -7.34
N PHE A 151 18.64 7.79 -6.12
CA PHE A 151 19.17 6.92 -5.08
C PHE A 151 18.93 5.45 -5.43
N VAL A 152 19.92 4.60 -5.10
CA VAL A 152 19.83 3.14 -5.18
C VAL A 152 19.77 2.56 -3.78
N VAL A 153 19.14 1.39 -3.64
CA VAL A 153 19.00 0.68 -2.37
C VAL A 153 20.04 -0.41 -2.26
N TYR A 154 20.76 -0.42 -1.14
CA TYR A 154 21.63 -1.52 -0.74
C TYR A 154 20.97 -2.27 0.42
N ARG A 155 20.99 -3.59 0.38
CA ARG A 155 20.41 -4.46 1.40
C ARG A 155 21.38 -5.58 1.77
N GLN A 156 21.54 -5.84 3.05
CA GLN A 156 22.18 -7.01 3.61
C GLN A 156 21.16 -7.72 4.49
N ASP A 157 20.86 -8.96 4.18
CA ASP A 157 20.03 -9.81 5.04
C ASP A 157 20.90 -10.34 6.19
N LEU A 158 20.36 -10.38 7.42
CA LEU A 158 21.06 -10.75 8.66
C LEU A 158 20.60 -12.11 9.18
#